data_046741549ac0b27296d9d99426a16ce6
#
_entry.id   046741549ac0b27296d9d99426a16ce6
#
_cell.length_a   1.000
_cell.length_b   1.000
_cell.length_c   1.000
_cell.angle_alpha   90.00
_cell.angle_beta   90.00
_cell.angle_gamma   90.00
#
_symmetry.space_group_name_H-M   'P 1'
#
loop_
_entity.id
_entity.type
_entity.pdbx_description
1 polymer ?
#
loop_
_entity_poly.entity_id
_entity_poly.type
_entity_poly.pdbx_seq_one_letter_code
_entity_poly.pdbx_strand_id
1 'polypeptide(L)'
;LDLPMDIQREEINPETLIGYSGESILNNPLIAWEEIRLLMESSHRPMLLLGAGCCNSDMVLLNDFIRRHHFPVITSLMGRGAIDETYDNYIGMIGSYGNRCANMGVANADLLIALGTRLDTRQTGARLDQFLSNGHIIHVDIDDNELEYHRLLNRKKVNCTIDCFLQKEKEMPVSLGDISEWNFFLHGLKQRYGQDAEIERFVENKSPYCFMQYFDFLTQTDDVICADIGQNQMWAAQTLRLKSGQKFVTSGGLAPMGFSLPVAIGCSFANPNKK
;
A
#
# COMPACT_ATOMS: atom_id res chain seq x y z
N LEU A 1 -0.49 -12.47 -15.30
CA LEU A 1 -1.57 -13.18 -15.99
C LEU A 1 -2.17 -14.20 -15.05
N ASP A 2 -3.48 -14.10 -14.81
CA ASP A 2 -4.23 -15.05 -13.99
C ASP A 2 -4.95 -16.02 -14.91
N LEU A 3 -4.69 -17.31 -14.72
CA LEU A 3 -5.26 -18.39 -15.55
C LEU A 3 -5.99 -19.38 -14.64
N PRO A 4 -7.28 -19.16 -14.36
CA PRO A 4 -8.11 -20.10 -13.58
C PRO A 4 -8.06 -21.52 -14.15
N MET A 5 -8.18 -22.52 -13.27
CA MET A 5 -7.96 -23.92 -13.65
C MET A 5 -9.02 -24.45 -14.62
N ASP A 6 -10.23 -23.96 -14.56
CA ASP A 6 -11.30 -24.25 -15.49
C ASP A 6 -10.96 -23.77 -16.91
N ILE A 7 -10.51 -22.53 -17.02
CA ILE A 7 -10.04 -21.93 -18.29
C ILE A 7 -8.83 -22.70 -18.87
N GLN A 8 -7.90 -23.17 -18.03
CA GLN A 8 -6.75 -23.95 -18.50
C GLN A 8 -7.14 -25.32 -19.09
N ARG A 9 -8.32 -25.82 -18.78
CA ARG A 9 -8.83 -27.11 -19.23
C ARG A 9 -9.90 -27.02 -20.30
N GLU A 10 -10.29 -25.81 -20.69
CA GLU A 10 -11.28 -25.56 -21.70
C GLU A 10 -10.76 -25.95 -23.09
N GLU A 11 -11.60 -26.65 -23.85
CA GLU A 11 -11.31 -26.91 -25.26
C GLU A 11 -11.56 -25.64 -26.06
N ILE A 12 -10.54 -25.15 -26.75
CA ILE A 12 -10.61 -23.91 -27.53
C ILE A 12 -10.41 -24.19 -29.01
N ASN A 13 -11.07 -23.41 -29.87
CA ASN A 13 -10.71 -23.32 -31.28
C ASN A 13 -9.89 -22.04 -31.52
N PRO A 14 -8.56 -22.14 -31.73
CA PRO A 14 -7.70 -20.97 -31.88
C PRO A 14 -8.10 -20.05 -33.04
N GLU A 15 -8.76 -20.60 -34.09
CA GLU A 15 -9.16 -19.80 -35.26
C GLU A 15 -10.35 -18.88 -34.98
N THR A 16 -11.09 -19.14 -33.90
CA THR A 16 -12.28 -18.33 -33.50
C THR A 16 -11.97 -17.36 -32.39
N LEU A 17 -10.76 -17.41 -31.81
CA LEU A 17 -10.38 -16.53 -30.71
C LEU A 17 -10.05 -15.13 -31.23
N ILE A 18 -10.69 -14.13 -30.60
CA ILE A 18 -10.34 -12.72 -30.83
C ILE A 18 -9.11 -12.41 -29.98
N GLY A 19 -8.07 -11.87 -30.60
CA GLY A 19 -6.87 -11.45 -29.90
C GLY A 19 -7.19 -10.35 -28.86
N TYR A 20 -6.44 -10.34 -27.75
CA TYR A 20 -6.57 -9.28 -26.74
C TYR A 20 -6.19 -7.92 -27.38
N SER A 21 -7.16 -7.02 -27.43
CA SER A 21 -6.92 -5.59 -27.69
C SER A 21 -6.90 -4.91 -26.33
N GLY A 22 -5.74 -4.41 -25.93
CA GLY A 22 -5.58 -3.77 -24.61
C GLY A 22 -6.70 -2.78 -24.30
N GLU A 23 -7.18 -2.78 -23.06
CA GLU A 23 -8.15 -1.79 -22.60
C GLU A 23 -7.52 -0.40 -22.59
N SER A 24 -8.22 0.59 -23.17
CA SER A 24 -7.79 1.97 -23.07
C SER A 24 -8.12 2.49 -21.67
N ILE A 25 -7.09 2.81 -20.90
CA ILE A 25 -7.26 3.53 -19.63
C ILE A 25 -7.91 4.88 -19.95
N LEU A 26 -9.03 5.19 -19.28
CA LEU A 26 -9.68 6.50 -19.43
C LEU A 26 -8.72 7.62 -19.03
N ASN A 27 -8.24 8.35 -20.02
CA ASN A 27 -7.24 9.41 -19.82
C ASN A 27 -7.80 10.69 -19.20
N ASN A 28 -9.13 10.80 -19.02
CA ASN A 28 -9.73 12.00 -18.44
C ASN A 28 -11.03 11.68 -17.68
N PRO A 29 -10.95 11.05 -16.51
CA PRO A 29 -12.12 10.72 -15.71
C PRO A 29 -12.77 11.97 -15.15
N LEU A 30 -14.11 11.97 -15.07
CA LEU A 30 -14.87 13.00 -14.34
C LEU A 30 -14.69 12.78 -12.84
N ILE A 31 -13.69 13.40 -12.26
CA ILE A 31 -13.48 13.38 -10.80
C ILE A 31 -14.42 14.40 -10.16
N ALA A 32 -15.28 13.96 -9.26
CA ALA A 32 -16.11 14.85 -8.42
C ALA A 32 -15.23 15.55 -7.37
N TRP A 33 -14.33 16.42 -7.84
CA TRP A 33 -13.24 16.98 -7.03
C TRP A 33 -13.73 17.78 -5.82
N GLU A 34 -14.83 18.49 -5.98
CA GLU A 34 -15.37 19.32 -4.90
C GLU A 34 -15.78 18.50 -3.68
N GLU A 35 -16.36 17.32 -3.88
CA GLU A 35 -16.72 16.44 -2.78
C GLU A 35 -15.48 15.84 -2.10
N ILE A 36 -14.44 15.50 -2.89
CA ILE A 36 -13.15 15.02 -2.38
C ILE A 36 -12.50 16.12 -1.55
N ARG A 37 -12.45 17.33 -2.07
CA ARG A 37 -11.90 18.50 -1.40
C ARG A 37 -12.58 18.75 -0.05
N LEU A 38 -13.91 18.73 -0.01
CA LEU A 38 -14.66 18.94 1.23
C LEU A 38 -14.37 17.84 2.26
N LEU A 39 -14.26 16.57 1.86
CA LEU A 39 -13.89 15.48 2.75
C LEU A 39 -12.48 15.67 3.32
N MET A 40 -11.53 16.08 2.49
CA MET A 40 -10.16 16.31 2.94
C MET A 40 -10.06 17.53 3.87
N GLU A 41 -10.69 18.65 3.52
CA GLU A 41 -10.65 19.90 4.30
C GLU A 41 -11.37 19.77 5.66
N SER A 42 -12.38 18.92 5.75
CA SER A 42 -13.11 18.68 7.01
C SER A 42 -12.44 17.64 7.93
N SER A 43 -11.40 16.95 7.45
CA SER A 43 -10.72 15.93 8.23
C SER A 43 -9.72 16.53 9.22
N HIS A 44 -9.72 15.98 10.43
CA HIS A 44 -8.76 16.31 11.49
C HIS A 44 -7.76 15.17 11.76
N ARG A 45 -8.06 13.97 11.30
CA ARG A 45 -7.25 12.78 11.50
C ARG A 45 -7.11 11.97 10.22
N PRO A 46 -6.62 12.59 9.13
CA PRO A 46 -6.45 11.90 7.86
C PRO A 46 -5.30 10.89 7.91
N MET A 47 -5.43 9.80 7.16
CA MET A 47 -4.34 8.87 6.86
C MET A 47 -4.29 8.57 5.37
N LEU A 48 -3.09 8.39 4.85
CA LEU A 48 -2.85 8.01 3.46
C LEU A 48 -2.40 6.55 3.40
N LEU A 49 -3.16 5.72 2.69
CA LEU A 49 -2.84 4.31 2.45
C LEU A 49 -2.34 4.11 1.02
N LEU A 50 -1.11 3.66 0.88
CA LEU A 50 -0.50 3.35 -0.41
C LEU A 50 -0.60 1.85 -0.71
N GLY A 51 -1.21 1.52 -1.83
CA GLY A 51 -1.30 0.16 -2.37
C GLY A 51 -0.30 -0.12 -3.48
N ALA A 52 -0.43 -1.30 -4.11
CA ALA A 52 0.42 -1.73 -5.21
C ALA A 52 0.42 -0.77 -6.41
N GLY A 53 -0.71 -0.12 -6.67
CA GLY A 53 -0.85 0.86 -7.74
C GLY A 53 0.13 2.03 -7.60
N CYS A 54 0.50 2.39 -6.37
CA CYS A 54 1.46 3.48 -6.12
C CYS A 54 2.89 3.14 -6.53
N CYS A 55 3.27 1.85 -6.60
CA CYS A 55 4.63 1.44 -6.96
C CYS A 55 5.00 1.77 -8.42
N ASN A 56 4.01 2.06 -9.26
CA ASN A 56 4.19 2.40 -10.67
C ASN A 56 3.70 3.82 -11.01
N SER A 57 3.32 4.62 -10.01
CA SER A 57 2.91 6.03 -10.19
C SER A 57 4.11 6.96 -10.29
N ASP A 58 3.86 8.21 -10.66
CA ASP A 58 4.87 9.26 -10.61
C ASP A 58 5.28 9.54 -9.15
N MET A 59 6.44 9.03 -8.78
CA MET A 59 6.99 9.16 -7.43
C MET A 59 7.27 10.60 -7.01
N VAL A 60 7.50 11.51 -7.97
CA VAL A 60 7.74 12.93 -7.68
C VAL A 60 6.42 13.58 -7.27
N LEU A 61 5.35 13.32 -8.02
CA LEU A 61 4.00 13.82 -7.68
C LEU A 61 3.52 13.24 -6.34
N LEU A 62 3.70 11.94 -6.13
CA LEU A 62 3.28 11.28 -4.89
C LEU A 62 4.02 11.83 -3.67
N ASN A 63 5.34 11.96 -3.75
CA ASN A 63 6.13 12.51 -2.65
C ASN A 63 5.82 14.00 -2.39
N ASP A 64 5.57 14.79 -3.43
CA ASP A 64 5.16 16.18 -3.30
C ASP A 64 3.81 16.28 -2.55
N PHE A 65 2.82 15.49 -2.94
CA PHE A 65 1.53 15.41 -2.27
C PHE A 65 1.66 15.05 -0.79
N ILE A 66 2.40 13.99 -0.49
CA ILE A 66 2.61 13.52 0.88
C ILE A 66 3.27 14.61 1.75
N ARG A 67 4.32 15.25 1.23
CA ARG A 67 5.11 16.22 2.00
C ARG A 67 4.40 17.55 2.19
N ARG A 68 3.69 18.05 1.16
CA ARG A 68 2.91 19.30 1.27
C ARG A 68 1.84 19.23 2.36
N HIS A 69 1.21 18.09 2.51
CA HIS A 69 0.14 17.88 3.49
C HIS A 69 0.62 17.28 4.80
N HIS A 70 1.91 16.95 4.93
CA HIS A 70 2.45 16.24 6.10
C HIS A 70 1.67 14.97 6.46
N PHE A 71 1.16 14.26 5.46
CA PHE A 71 0.33 13.08 5.68
C PHE A 71 1.04 12.00 6.50
N PRO A 72 0.36 11.43 7.50
CA PRO A 72 0.75 10.14 8.04
C PRO A 72 0.46 9.06 7.01
N VAL A 73 1.49 8.29 6.67
CA VAL A 73 1.45 7.30 5.60
C VAL A 73 1.50 5.89 6.17
N ILE A 74 0.66 5.05 5.63
CA ILE A 74 0.65 3.60 5.83
C ILE A 74 0.68 2.89 4.48
N THR A 75 1.13 1.64 4.47
CA THR A 75 1.14 0.85 3.24
C THR A 75 0.32 -0.44 3.40
N SER A 76 -0.16 -0.97 2.29
CA SER A 76 -0.52 -2.39 2.22
C SER A 76 0.76 -3.22 2.04
N LEU A 77 0.67 -4.56 2.18
CA LEU A 77 1.80 -5.46 1.91
C LEU A 77 2.37 -5.24 0.49
N MET A 78 1.49 -5.13 -0.50
CA MET A 78 1.88 -4.95 -1.90
C MET A 78 2.23 -3.50 -2.26
N GLY A 79 1.95 -2.55 -1.39
CA GLY A 79 2.32 -1.14 -1.53
C GLY A 79 3.66 -0.78 -0.89
N ARG A 80 4.33 -1.75 -0.27
CA ARG A 80 5.65 -1.54 0.32
C ARG A 80 6.67 -1.15 -0.75
N GLY A 81 7.47 -0.15 -0.46
CA GLY A 81 8.40 0.46 -1.43
C GLY A 81 7.79 1.56 -2.30
N ALA A 82 6.49 1.89 -2.13
CA ALA A 82 5.86 3.06 -2.75
C ALA A 82 6.26 4.38 -2.10
N ILE A 83 6.99 4.34 -1.00
CA ILE A 83 7.56 5.49 -0.29
C ILE A 83 8.87 5.07 0.37
N ASP A 84 9.73 6.03 0.60
CA ASP A 84 10.86 5.85 1.53
C ASP A 84 10.32 5.71 2.96
N GLU A 85 10.40 4.52 3.53
CA GLU A 85 9.84 4.20 4.86
C GLU A 85 10.65 4.81 6.02
N THR A 86 11.74 5.50 5.71
CA THR A 86 12.44 6.37 6.69
C THR A 86 11.76 7.73 6.87
N TYR A 87 10.72 8.03 6.08
CA TYR A 87 9.90 9.23 6.27
C TYR A 87 9.29 9.26 7.68
N ASP A 88 9.44 10.38 8.39
CA ASP A 88 9.07 10.48 9.81
C ASP A 88 7.61 10.08 10.08
N ASN A 89 6.69 10.52 9.21
CA ASN A 89 5.28 10.21 9.32
C ASN A 89 4.89 8.88 8.65
N TYR A 90 5.83 8.02 8.26
CA TYR A 90 5.53 6.65 7.90
C TYR A 90 5.22 5.85 9.17
N ILE A 91 4.01 5.34 9.29
CA ILE A 91 3.52 4.68 10.51
C ILE A 91 3.70 3.16 10.43
N GLY A 92 3.70 2.58 9.23
CA GLY A 92 3.90 1.16 9.02
C GLY A 92 2.93 0.53 8.02
N MET A 93 2.88 -0.78 8.01
CA MET A 93 2.00 -1.59 7.16
C MET A 93 0.71 -1.95 7.89
N ILE A 94 -0.44 -1.87 7.21
CA ILE A 94 -1.74 -2.31 7.76
C ILE A 94 -2.04 -3.78 7.46
N GLY A 95 -3.05 -4.29 8.13
CA GLY A 95 -3.68 -5.58 7.86
C GLY A 95 -3.43 -6.63 8.93
N SER A 96 -3.83 -7.87 8.66
CA SER A 96 -3.77 -8.99 9.61
C SER A 96 -2.35 -9.30 10.08
N TYR A 97 -1.36 -9.00 9.24
CA TYR A 97 0.07 -9.13 9.54
C TYR A 97 0.76 -7.76 9.64
N GLY A 98 -0.03 -6.69 9.71
CA GLY A 98 0.48 -5.34 9.78
C GLY A 98 1.03 -4.97 11.15
N ASN A 99 1.66 -3.79 11.21
CA ASN A 99 2.15 -3.23 12.46
C ASN A 99 0.99 -2.75 13.32
N ARG A 100 1.04 -3.01 14.63
CA ARG A 100 -0.03 -2.61 15.56
C ARG A 100 -0.29 -1.10 15.54
N CYS A 101 0.77 -0.30 15.52
CA CYS A 101 0.65 1.16 15.45
C CYS A 101 -0.12 1.63 14.21
N ALA A 102 0.12 1.00 13.05
CA ALA A 102 -0.57 1.32 11.80
C ALA A 102 -2.07 0.96 11.86
N ASN A 103 -2.39 -0.25 12.32
CA ASN A 103 -3.78 -0.68 12.50
C ASN A 103 -4.53 0.18 13.53
N MET A 104 -3.87 0.55 14.64
CA MET A 104 -4.44 1.46 15.63
C MET A 104 -4.61 2.88 15.07
N GLY A 105 -3.70 3.34 14.22
CA GLY A 105 -3.83 4.60 13.50
C GLY A 105 -5.11 4.63 12.67
N VAL A 106 -5.31 3.62 11.80
CA VAL A 106 -6.53 3.53 10.97
C VAL A 106 -7.80 3.49 11.83
N ALA A 107 -7.79 2.74 12.94
CA ALA A 107 -8.96 2.65 13.82
C ALA A 107 -9.36 3.99 14.46
N ASN A 108 -8.43 4.95 14.55
CA ASN A 108 -8.67 6.28 15.14
C ASN A 108 -8.77 7.40 14.08
N ALA A 109 -8.53 7.09 12.81
CA ALA A 109 -8.65 8.07 11.73
C ALA A 109 -10.12 8.46 11.46
N ASP A 110 -10.33 9.65 10.91
CA ASP A 110 -11.63 10.11 10.41
C ASP A 110 -11.70 10.14 8.88
N LEU A 111 -10.54 10.08 8.22
CA LEU A 111 -10.42 9.97 6.76
C LEU A 111 -9.29 9.02 6.39
N LEU A 112 -9.57 8.09 5.50
CA LEU A 112 -8.58 7.25 4.84
C LEU A 112 -8.56 7.56 3.33
N ILE A 113 -7.43 8.05 2.83
CA ILE A 113 -7.21 8.20 1.39
C ILE A 113 -6.46 6.95 0.93
N ALA A 114 -7.17 6.07 0.22
CA ALA A 114 -6.65 4.79 -0.24
C ALA A 114 -6.30 4.88 -1.73
N LEU A 115 -5.02 4.82 -2.05
CA LEU A 115 -4.49 4.94 -3.41
C LEU A 115 -4.02 3.59 -3.94
N GLY A 116 -4.66 3.09 -5.01
CA GLY A 116 -4.25 1.90 -5.73
C GLY A 116 -4.18 0.65 -4.86
N THR A 117 -5.16 0.45 -3.99
CA THR A 117 -5.25 -0.69 -3.08
C THR A 117 -6.64 -1.29 -3.10
N ARG A 118 -6.72 -2.61 -3.12
CA ARG A 118 -7.98 -3.36 -3.20
C ARG A 118 -8.79 -3.35 -1.90
N LEU A 119 -8.22 -2.93 -0.77
CA LEU A 119 -8.86 -2.96 0.55
C LEU A 119 -9.46 -4.34 0.87
N ASP A 120 -8.74 -5.41 0.53
CA ASP A 120 -9.18 -6.78 0.72
C ASP A 120 -9.30 -7.17 2.21
N THR A 121 -9.82 -8.35 2.48
CA THR A 121 -10.04 -8.83 3.86
C THR A 121 -8.74 -8.98 4.68
N ARG A 122 -7.59 -9.12 4.04
CA ARG A 122 -6.29 -9.14 4.75
C ARG A 122 -5.90 -7.76 5.26
N GLN A 123 -6.36 -6.70 4.60
CA GLN A 123 -6.13 -5.31 4.99
C GLN A 123 -7.20 -4.83 5.97
N THR A 124 -8.48 -5.11 5.70
CA THR A 124 -9.63 -4.56 6.43
C THR A 124 -10.14 -5.46 7.55
N GLY A 125 -9.72 -6.71 7.57
CA GLY A 125 -10.26 -7.73 8.46
C GLY A 125 -11.63 -8.26 7.98
N ALA A 126 -12.12 -9.29 8.66
CA ALA A 126 -13.41 -9.92 8.34
C ALA A 126 -14.64 -9.09 8.78
N ARG A 127 -14.44 -8.18 9.73
CA ARG A 127 -15.49 -7.32 10.28
C ARG A 127 -15.39 -5.91 9.69
N LEU A 128 -15.94 -5.77 8.49
CA LEU A 128 -15.88 -4.52 7.71
C LEU A 128 -16.59 -3.35 8.41
N ASP A 129 -17.58 -3.63 9.24
CA ASP A 129 -18.28 -2.66 10.09
C ASP A 129 -17.36 -1.99 11.11
N GLN A 130 -16.24 -2.63 11.44
CA GLN A 130 -15.24 -2.10 12.39
C GLN A 130 -14.04 -1.42 11.70
N PHE A 131 -13.89 -1.60 10.40
CA PHE A 131 -12.82 -0.92 9.68
C PHE A 131 -13.21 0.53 9.42
N LEU A 132 -12.48 1.46 10.04
CA LEU A 132 -12.74 2.90 9.95
C LEU A 132 -14.22 3.26 10.23
N SER A 133 -14.78 2.71 11.32
CA SER A 133 -16.22 2.76 11.63
C SER A 133 -16.79 4.18 11.74
N ASN A 134 -15.98 5.18 12.08
CA ASN A 134 -16.36 6.58 12.26
C ASN A 134 -15.76 7.53 11.23
N GLY A 135 -15.21 7.01 10.15
CA GLY A 135 -14.52 7.80 9.14
C GLY A 135 -15.05 7.60 7.73
N HIS A 136 -14.49 8.37 6.82
CA HIS A 136 -14.74 8.30 5.39
C HIS A 136 -13.54 7.70 4.64
N ILE A 137 -13.78 7.07 3.50
CA ILE A 137 -12.73 6.55 2.63
C ILE A 137 -12.83 7.25 1.28
N ILE A 138 -11.75 7.88 0.83
CA ILE A 138 -11.55 8.24 -0.57
C ILE A 138 -10.77 7.08 -1.20
N HIS A 139 -11.41 6.33 -2.09
CA HIS A 139 -10.82 5.16 -2.72
C HIS A 139 -10.53 5.43 -4.18
N VAL A 140 -9.24 5.57 -4.50
CA VAL A 140 -8.73 5.84 -5.84
C VAL A 140 -8.19 4.55 -6.42
N ASP A 141 -8.80 4.07 -7.49
CA ASP A 141 -8.32 2.90 -8.22
C ASP A 141 -8.64 3.03 -9.72
N ILE A 142 -7.83 2.38 -10.53
CA ILE A 142 -8.02 2.32 -11.98
C ILE A 142 -9.08 1.28 -12.37
N ASP A 143 -9.25 0.25 -11.54
CA ASP A 143 -10.19 -0.84 -11.77
C ASP A 143 -11.56 -0.51 -11.20
N ASP A 144 -12.52 -0.25 -12.10
CA ASP A 144 -13.88 0.06 -11.74
C ASP A 144 -14.56 -1.12 -11.05
N ASN A 145 -14.22 -2.35 -11.40
CA ASN A 145 -14.77 -3.55 -10.75
C ASN A 145 -14.37 -3.62 -9.28
N GLU A 146 -13.11 -3.31 -8.95
CA GLU A 146 -12.65 -3.21 -7.56
C GLU A 146 -13.40 -2.11 -6.80
N LEU A 147 -13.69 -0.99 -7.46
CA LEU A 147 -14.46 0.10 -6.87
C LEU A 147 -15.93 -0.27 -6.69
N GLU A 148 -16.56 -1.00 -7.59
CA GLU A 148 -17.98 -1.37 -7.51
C GLU A 148 -18.24 -2.56 -6.59
N TYR A 149 -17.39 -3.56 -6.59
CA TYR A 149 -17.58 -4.82 -5.86
C TYR A 149 -17.41 -4.72 -4.34
N HIS A 150 -16.94 -3.60 -3.82
CA HIS A 150 -16.51 -3.48 -2.45
C HIS A 150 -17.66 -3.31 -1.44
N ARG A 151 -17.54 -3.97 -0.28
CA ARG A 151 -18.56 -3.98 0.80
C ARG A 151 -18.42 -2.84 1.83
N LEU A 152 -17.37 -2.01 1.74
CA LEU A 152 -17.20 -0.86 2.64
C LEU A 152 -18.19 0.26 2.27
N LEU A 153 -18.94 0.76 3.27
CA LEU A 153 -20.08 1.65 3.02
C LEU A 153 -19.67 3.13 2.87
N ASN A 154 -18.88 3.66 3.78
CA ASN A 154 -18.53 5.11 3.82
C ASN A 154 -17.39 5.46 2.84
N ARG A 155 -17.58 5.16 1.56
CA ARG A 155 -16.54 5.22 0.55
C ARG A 155 -16.91 6.12 -0.62
N LYS A 156 -16.07 7.13 -0.88
CA LYS A 156 -16.09 7.92 -2.11
C LYS A 156 -15.20 7.25 -3.13
N LYS A 157 -15.79 6.72 -4.18
CA LYS A 157 -15.09 6.05 -5.29
C LYS A 157 -14.52 7.08 -6.25
N VAL A 158 -13.28 6.86 -6.69
CA VAL A 158 -12.58 7.71 -7.66
C VAL A 158 -11.91 6.79 -8.68
N ASN A 159 -12.58 6.58 -9.82
CA ASN A 159 -12.03 5.77 -10.91
C ASN A 159 -11.08 6.61 -11.77
N CYS A 160 -9.80 6.52 -11.47
CA CYS A 160 -8.73 7.17 -12.25
C CYS A 160 -7.36 6.56 -11.90
N THR A 161 -6.36 6.91 -12.69
CA THR A 161 -4.97 6.65 -12.30
C THR A 161 -4.58 7.50 -11.10
N ILE A 162 -3.62 7.02 -10.31
CA ILE A 162 -3.08 7.78 -9.17
C ILE A 162 -2.48 9.11 -9.65
N ASP A 163 -1.75 9.09 -10.74
CA ASP A 163 -1.14 10.30 -11.32
C ASP A 163 -2.18 11.34 -11.71
N CYS A 164 -3.32 10.90 -12.26
CA CYS A 164 -4.44 11.79 -12.59
C CYS A 164 -5.05 12.43 -11.33
N PHE A 165 -5.22 11.66 -10.25
CA PHE A 165 -5.70 12.15 -8.97
C PHE A 165 -4.72 13.18 -8.38
N LEU A 166 -3.43 12.87 -8.35
CA LEU A 166 -2.39 13.72 -7.81
C LEU A 166 -2.21 15.00 -8.64
N GLN A 167 -2.29 14.89 -9.97
CA GLN A 167 -2.25 16.04 -10.86
C GLN A 167 -3.45 16.95 -10.64
N LYS A 168 -4.65 16.39 -10.46
CA LYS A 168 -5.87 17.16 -10.16
C LYS A 168 -5.75 17.91 -8.84
N GLU A 169 -5.20 17.27 -7.81
CA GLU A 169 -4.94 17.91 -6.51
C GLU A 169 -3.91 19.05 -6.65
N LYS A 170 -2.88 18.88 -7.47
CA LYS A 170 -1.89 19.91 -7.73
C LYS A 170 -2.49 21.12 -8.46
N GLU A 171 -3.43 20.90 -9.39
CA GLU A 171 -4.15 21.98 -10.12
C GLU A 171 -5.17 22.70 -9.24
N MET A 172 -5.80 22.00 -8.33
CA MET A 172 -6.82 22.49 -7.39
C MET A 172 -6.46 22.07 -5.96
N PRO A 173 -5.44 22.70 -5.36
CA PRO A 173 -4.91 22.26 -4.08
C PRO A 173 -5.96 22.29 -2.97
N VAL A 174 -5.88 21.29 -2.12
CA VAL A 174 -6.70 21.18 -0.91
C VAL A 174 -5.96 21.81 0.26
N SER A 175 -6.68 22.56 1.10
CA SER A 175 -6.13 23.09 2.35
C SER A 175 -6.54 22.19 3.51
N LEU A 176 -5.68 21.24 3.87
CA LEU A 176 -5.86 20.51 5.13
C LEU A 176 -5.70 21.47 6.31
N GLY A 177 -6.49 21.25 7.35
CA GLY A 177 -6.27 21.91 8.64
C GLY A 177 -4.96 21.49 9.30
N ASP A 178 -4.66 22.06 10.46
CA ASP A 178 -3.49 21.63 11.24
C ASP A 178 -3.70 20.22 11.78
N ILE A 179 -2.86 19.28 11.35
CA ILE A 179 -2.87 17.87 11.77
C ILE A 179 -1.68 17.52 12.69
N SER A 180 -1.03 18.52 13.28
CA SER A 180 0.15 18.33 14.13
C SER A 180 -0.15 17.47 15.35
N GLU A 181 -1.28 17.68 16.03
CA GLU A 181 -1.70 16.86 17.18
C GLU A 181 -1.95 15.40 16.77
N TRP A 182 -2.54 15.20 15.59
CA TRP A 182 -2.76 13.87 15.05
C TRP A 182 -1.43 13.16 14.74
N ASN A 183 -0.51 13.82 14.08
CA ASN A 183 0.82 13.28 13.83
C ASN A 183 1.57 12.97 15.14
N PHE A 184 1.48 13.84 16.13
CA PHE A 184 2.05 13.59 17.44
C PHE A 184 1.45 12.34 18.12
N PHE A 185 0.14 12.17 18.08
CA PHE A 185 -0.53 10.97 18.57
C PHE A 185 -0.04 9.70 17.86
N LEU A 186 0.07 9.73 16.54
CA LEU A 186 0.55 8.59 15.76
C LEU A 186 2.02 8.26 16.05
N HIS A 187 2.87 9.27 16.24
CA HIS A 187 4.25 9.06 16.69
C HIS A 187 4.29 8.39 18.06
N GLY A 188 3.41 8.79 18.98
CA GLY A 188 3.27 8.13 20.27
C GLY A 188 2.85 6.65 20.15
N LEU A 189 1.94 6.33 19.22
CA LEU A 189 1.60 4.95 18.90
C LEU A 189 2.80 4.19 18.32
N LYS A 190 3.55 4.80 17.39
CA LYS A 190 4.73 4.20 16.76
C LYS A 190 5.85 3.93 17.79
N GLN A 191 6.09 4.86 18.72
CA GLN A 191 7.06 4.67 19.81
C GLN A 191 6.66 3.54 20.76
N ARG A 192 5.37 3.35 21.00
CA ARG A 192 4.87 2.35 21.96
C ARG A 192 4.61 0.99 21.35
N TYR A 193 4.14 0.93 20.11
CA TYR A 193 3.62 -0.25 19.43
C TYR A 193 4.21 -0.44 18.03
N GLY A 194 5.24 0.32 17.69
CA GLY A 194 6.02 0.10 16.46
C GLY A 194 6.85 -1.16 16.58
N GLN A 195 7.27 -1.69 15.44
CA GLN A 195 7.97 -2.98 15.37
C GLN A 195 9.22 -3.04 16.25
N ASP A 196 10.03 -2.00 16.27
CA ASP A 196 11.25 -1.96 17.10
C ASP A 196 10.93 -2.06 18.59
N ALA A 197 9.95 -1.26 19.04
CA ALA A 197 9.52 -1.27 20.43
C ALA A 197 8.91 -2.63 20.85
N GLU A 198 8.24 -3.31 19.93
CA GLU A 198 7.70 -4.66 20.19
C GLU A 198 8.81 -5.70 20.20
N ILE A 199 9.80 -5.61 19.30
CA ILE A 199 10.97 -6.50 19.31
C ILE A 199 11.75 -6.34 20.62
N GLU A 200 12.03 -5.11 21.05
CA GLU A 200 12.76 -4.85 22.30
C GLU A 200 12.05 -5.42 23.53
N ARG A 201 10.72 -5.42 23.55
CA ARG A 201 9.92 -5.87 24.71
C ARG A 201 9.65 -7.36 24.77
N PHE A 202 9.46 -7.99 23.61
CA PHE A 202 8.83 -9.30 23.56
C PHE A 202 9.68 -10.37 22.87
N VAL A 203 10.83 -9.98 22.33
CA VAL A 203 11.62 -10.88 21.48
C VAL A 203 12.98 -11.15 22.09
N GLU A 204 13.30 -12.43 22.21
CA GLU A 204 14.63 -12.88 22.61
C GLU A 204 15.64 -12.71 21.47
N ASN A 205 16.95 -12.57 21.83
CA ASN A 205 18.04 -12.28 20.89
C ASN A 205 18.26 -13.29 19.74
N LYS A 206 17.51 -14.38 19.70
CA LYS A 206 17.58 -15.41 18.62
C LYS A 206 16.33 -15.44 17.76
N SER A 207 15.50 -14.42 17.82
CA SER A 207 14.27 -14.34 17.05
C SER A 207 14.55 -14.06 15.57
N PRO A 208 13.68 -14.55 14.65
CA PRO A 208 13.70 -14.16 13.25
C PRO A 208 13.62 -12.64 13.02
N TYR A 209 12.95 -11.91 13.88
CA TYR A 209 12.88 -10.44 13.82
C TYR A 209 14.24 -9.78 14.01
N CYS A 210 15.06 -10.27 14.94
CA CYS A 210 16.42 -9.79 15.12
C CYS A 210 17.29 -10.06 13.89
N PHE A 211 17.09 -11.21 13.24
CA PHE A 211 17.75 -11.50 11.96
C PHE A 211 17.31 -10.52 10.87
N MET A 212 16.02 -10.21 10.78
CA MET A 212 15.51 -9.24 9.79
C MET A 212 16.02 -7.82 10.06
N GLN A 213 16.17 -7.40 11.31
CA GLN A 213 16.79 -6.11 11.66
C GLN A 213 18.26 -6.06 11.22
N TYR A 214 19.01 -7.14 11.45
CA TYR A 214 20.39 -7.23 10.98
C TYR A 214 20.46 -7.24 9.44
N PHE A 215 19.55 -7.95 8.79
CA PHE A 215 19.46 -7.97 7.33
C PHE A 215 19.13 -6.57 6.77
N ASP A 216 18.21 -5.84 7.40
CA ASP A 216 17.86 -4.46 7.04
C ASP A 216 19.08 -3.53 7.07
N PHE A 217 19.94 -3.68 8.07
CA PHE A 217 21.19 -2.94 8.16
C PHE A 217 22.15 -3.22 7.00
N LEU A 218 22.14 -4.42 6.45
CA LEU A 218 23.00 -4.81 5.32
C LEU A 218 22.45 -4.36 3.97
N THR A 219 21.15 -4.05 3.86
CA THR A 219 20.54 -3.63 2.61
C THR A 219 20.96 -2.20 2.23
N GLN A 220 21.11 -1.98 0.92
CA GLN A 220 21.50 -0.70 0.36
C GLN A 220 20.34 -0.10 -0.46
N THR A 221 20.43 1.19 -0.75
CA THR A 221 19.52 1.83 -1.71
C THR A 221 19.55 1.06 -3.03
N ASP A 222 18.38 0.94 -3.65
CA ASP A 222 18.18 0.23 -4.92
C ASP A 222 18.19 -1.31 -4.87
N ASP A 223 18.39 -1.95 -3.73
CA ASP A 223 18.25 -3.41 -3.62
C ASP A 223 16.80 -3.84 -3.89
N VAL A 224 16.67 -5.04 -4.48
CA VAL A 224 15.37 -5.70 -4.68
C VAL A 224 15.24 -6.86 -3.70
N ILE A 225 14.33 -6.74 -2.76
CA ILE A 225 14.07 -7.73 -1.73
C ILE A 225 12.93 -8.64 -2.19
N CYS A 226 13.24 -9.91 -2.46
CA CYS A 226 12.27 -10.90 -2.88
C CYS A 226 11.92 -11.82 -1.72
N ALA A 227 10.68 -11.74 -1.24
CA ALA A 227 10.19 -12.57 -0.13
C ALA A 227 9.23 -13.66 -0.62
N ASP A 228 9.46 -14.90 -0.19
CA ASP A 228 8.56 -16.02 -0.47
C ASP A 228 7.36 -16.03 0.47
N ILE A 229 6.34 -16.76 0.10
CA ILE A 229 5.15 -16.93 0.92
C ILE A 229 5.48 -17.78 2.16
N GLY A 230 5.05 -17.29 3.31
CA GLY A 230 5.26 -17.91 4.60
C GLY A 230 5.63 -16.92 5.70
N GLN A 231 6.13 -17.41 6.81
CA GLN A 231 6.50 -16.55 7.95
C GLN A 231 7.64 -15.59 7.61
N ASN A 232 8.56 -15.98 6.72
CA ASN A 232 9.63 -15.10 6.25
C ASN A 232 9.11 -13.82 5.60
N GLN A 233 8.02 -13.90 4.81
CA GLN A 233 7.35 -12.73 4.23
C GLN A 233 6.85 -11.80 5.33
N MET A 234 6.20 -12.37 6.34
CA MET A 234 5.62 -11.59 7.46
C MET A 234 6.72 -10.91 8.26
N TRP A 235 7.78 -11.64 8.63
CA TRP A 235 8.90 -11.07 9.36
C TRP A 235 9.60 -9.97 8.57
N ALA A 236 9.86 -10.20 7.28
CA ALA A 236 10.45 -9.21 6.39
C ALA A 236 9.54 -7.99 6.25
N ALA A 237 8.25 -8.21 5.97
CA ALA A 237 7.28 -7.13 5.77
C ALA A 237 7.00 -6.31 7.05
N GLN A 238 7.14 -6.89 8.23
CA GLN A 238 6.96 -6.17 9.49
C GLN A 238 8.21 -5.40 9.93
N THR A 239 9.40 -5.88 9.56
CA THR A 239 10.65 -5.41 10.18
C THR A 239 11.51 -4.57 9.27
N LEU A 240 11.63 -4.92 7.98
CA LEU A 240 12.47 -4.16 7.06
C LEU A 240 11.92 -2.74 6.87
N ARG A 241 12.81 -1.78 6.76
CA ARG A 241 12.50 -0.37 6.44
C ARG A 241 13.03 -0.06 5.06
N LEU A 242 12.13 -0.08 4.09
CA LEU A 242 12.52 0.14 2.70
C LEU A 242 12.99 1.58 2.48
N LYS A 243 14.21 1.70 2.00
CA LYS A 243 14.86 2.96 1.66
C LYS A 243 14.46 3.39 0.25
N SER A 244 14.70 4.64 -0.09
CA SER A 244 14.45 5.14 -1.44
C SER A 244 15.09 4.25 -2.51
N GLY A 245 14.32 3.91 -3.54
CA GLY A 245 14.76 3.05 -4.66
C GLY A 245 14.70 1.54 -4.38
N GLN A 246 14.58 1.10 -3.13
CA GLN A 246 14.38 -0.32 -2.82
C GLN A 246 13.00 -0.80 -3.26
N LYS A 247 12.93 -2.07 -3.65
CA LYS A 247 11.67 -2.74 -3.99
C LYS A 247 11.45 -3.96 -3.13
N PHE A 248 10.21 -4.14 -2.67
CA PHE A 248 9.77 -5.35 -2.00
C PHE A 248 8.87 -6.15 -2.93
N VAL A 249 9.33 -7.34 -3.34
CA VAL A 249 8.64 -8.17 -4.31
C VAL A 249 8.20 -9.47 -3.65
N THR A 250 6.90 -9.71 -3.68
CA THR A 250 6.29 -10.92 -3.12
C THR A 250 4.99 -11.25 -3.86
N SER A 251 4.52 -12.48 -3.78
CA SER A 251 3.25 -12.89 -4.35
C SER A 251 2.12 -12.72 -3.33
N GLY A 252 1.54 -11.53 -3.23
CA GLY A 252 0.48 -11.21 -2.26
C GLY A 252 -0.93 -11.63 -2.67
N GLY A 253 -1.15 -12.02 -3.92
CA GLY A 253 -2.46 -12.44 -4.46
C GLY A 253 -2.74 -13.91 -4.19
N LEU A 254 -2.45 -14.79 -5.16
CA LEU A 254 -2.62 -16.24 -5.06
C LEU A 254 -1.65 -16.92 -4.09
N ALA A 255 -0.58 -16.24 -3.74
CA ALA A 255 0.39 -16.64 -2.73
C ALA A 255 1.02 -18.05 -2.96
N PRO A 256 1.56 -18.37 -4.16
CA PRO A 256 2.25 -19.63 -4.38
C PRO A 256 3.59 -19.66 -3.64
N MET A 257 3.87 -20.75 -2.95
CA MET A 257 5.18 -21.01 -2.36
C MET A 257 6.21 -21.33 -3.45
N GLY A 258 7.49 -20.96 -3.25
CA GLY A 258 8.56 -21.12 -4.22
C GLY A 258 8.68 -19.94 -5.20
N PHE A 259 7.98 -18.83 -4.95
CA PHE A 259 7.96 -17.64 -5.81
C PHE A 259 9.27 -16.84 -5.76
N SER A 260 9.89 -16.70 -4.59
CA SER A 260 10.97 -15.71 -4.39
C SER A 260 12.23 -16.01 -5.19
N LEU A 261 12.65 -17.27 -5.26
CA LEU A 261 13.89 -17.65 -5.96
C LEU A 261 13.83 -17.35 -7.46
N PRO A 262 12.81 -17.82 -8.22
CA PRO A 262 12.71 -17.48 -9.64
C PRO A 262 12.55 -15.97 -9.90
N VAL A 263 11.83 -15.27 -9.02
CA VAL A 263 11.69 -13.82 -9.13
C VAL A 263 13.01 -13.10 -8.87
N ALA A 264 13.79 -13.51 -7.87
CA ALA A 264 15.11 -12.93 -7.61
C ALA A 264 16.06 -13.14 -8.82
N ILE A 265 16.02 -14.33 -9.42
CA ILE A 265 16.76 -14.58 -10.67
C ILE A 265 16.29 -13.63 -11.78
N GLY A 266 14.98 -13.50 -11.99
CA GLY A 266 14.41 -12.58 -12.98
C GLY A 266 14.83 -11.13 -12.75
N CYS A 267 14.77 -10.67 -11.49
CA CYS A 267 15.20 -9.33 -11.10
C CYS A 267 16.68 -9.08 -11.38
N SER A 268 17.55 -10.08 -11.17
CA SER A 268 18.99 -9.96 -11.45
C SER A 268 19.28 -9.82 -12.93
N PHE A 269 18.51 -10.48 -13.81
CA PHE A 269 18.63 -10.30 -15.26
C PHE A 269 18.06 -8.96 -15.73
N ALA A 270 16.96 -8.52 -15.14
CA ALA A 270 16.34 -7.24 -15.48
C ALA A 270 17.16 -6.03 -15.00
N ASN A 271 17.94 -6.20 -13.95
CA ASN A 271 18.72 -5.12 -13.32
C ASN A 271 20.14 -5.61 -12.99
N PRO A 272 20.99 -5.85 -14.01
CA PRO A 272 22.31 -6.49 -13.81
C PRO A 272 23.25 -5.69 -12.90
N ASN A 273 22.97 -4.40 -12.71
CA ASN A 273 23.75 -3.51 -11.84
C ASN A 273 23.15 -3.37 -10.42
N LYS A 274 22.05 -4.04 -10.12
CA LYS A 274 21.41 -4.04 -8.79
C LYS A 274 21.57 -5.41 -8.12
N LYS A 275 21.62 -5.40 -6.79
CA LYS A 275 21.63 -6.63 -5.98
C LYS A 275 20.23 -7.02 -5.53
#